data_ec02fa71fbbee119c79071fd76e2b0ba
#
_entry.id   ec02fa71fbbee119c79071fd76e2b0ba
#
_cell.length_a   1.000
_cell.length_b   1.000
_cell.length_c   1.000
_cell.angle_alpha   90.00
_cell.angle_beta   90.00
_cell.angle_gamma   90.00
#
_symmetry.space_group_name_H-M   'P 1'
#
loop_
_entity.id
_entity.type
_entity.pdbx_description
1 polymer ?
#
loop_
_entity_poly.entity_id
_entity_poly.type
_entity_poly.pdbx_seq_one_letter_code
_entity_poly.pdbx_strand_id
1 'polypeptide(L)'
;MDSVDRKILAELQQDGRLTLTELADRVRLSISPCHRRLRALESSGAITGYRAQLDAHALGLTFEALVFVTMRAADRDTIEAFEQAVAAIPHVLQAQRLFGDPDYLLRVITRDLPGFQALYDESLATLPGVQRLSSTLVMKSVSDNRPLPL
;
A
#
# COMPACT_ATOMS: atom_id res chain seq x y z
N MET A 1 21.90 5.31 9.04
CA MET A 1 20.72 5.48 9.92
C MET A 1 21.11 5.07 11.33
N ASP A 2 21.15 6.02 12.24
CA ASP A 2 21.50 5.79 13.65
C ASP A 2 20.25 5.67 14.55
N SER A 3 20.44 5.54 15.86
CA SER A 3 19.34 5.40 16.83
C SER A 3 18.43 6.64 16.90
N VAL A 4 18.97 7.83 16.61
CA VAL A 4 18.19 9.07 16.60
C VAL A 4 17.32 9.15 15.35
N ASP A 5 17.86 8.75 14.20
CA ASP A 5 17.08 8.66 12.96
C ASP A 5 15.91 7.68 13.11
N ARG A 6 16.14 6.53 13.75
CA ARG A 6 15.06 5.56 14.05
C ARG A 6 13.98 6.16 14.96
N LYS A 7 14.37 6.96 15.97
CA LYS A 7 13.39 7.67 16.81
C LYS A 7 12.57 8.68 16.01
N ILE A 8 13.21 9.48 15.15
CA ILE A 8 12.48 10.41 14.25
C ILE A 8 11.46 9.66 13.42
N LEU A 9 11.85 8.54 12.79
CA LEU A 9 10.95 7.73 11.99
C LEU A 9 9.82 7.11 12.83
N ALA A 10 10.11 6.63 14.04
CA ALA A 10 9.12 6.06 14.94
C ALA A 10 8.04 7.09 15.33
N GLU A 11 8.44 8.32 15.69
CA GLU A 11 7.51 9.41 16.01
C GLU A 11 6.64 9.79 14.80
N LEU A 12 7.25 9.93 13.62
CA LEU A 12 6.52 10.29 12.39
C LEU A 12 5.60 9.18 11.88
N GLN A 13 5.87 7.92 12.18
CA GLN A 13 4.94 6.82 11.90
C GLN A 13 3.68 6.89 12.77
N GLN A 14 3.80 7.42 14.00
CA GLN A 14 2.66 7.59 14.91
C GLN A 14 1.85 8.85 14.57
N ASP A 15 2.55 9.94 14.27
CA ASP A 15 1.94 11.21 13.91
C ASP A 15 2.76 11.93 12.83
N GLY A 16 2.33 11.79 11.58
CA GLY A 16 2.95 12.46 10.43
C GLY A 16 2.68 13.97 10.36
N ARG A 17 1.89 14.55 11.29
CA ARG A 17 1.57 15.98 11.33
C ARG A 17 2.38 16.76 12.36
N LEU A 18 3.30 16.11 13.07
CA LEU A 18 4.18 16.79 14.02
C LEU A 18 4.89 17.96 13.35
N THR A 19 4.86 19.10 14.05
CA THR A 19 5.72 20.22 13.69
C THR A 19 7.18 19.87 13.97
N LEU A 20 8.09 20.57 13.32
CA LEU A 20 9.52 20.36 13.56
C LEU A 20 9.91 20.58 15.03
N THR A 21 9.27 21.54 15.70
CA THR A 21 9.49 21.83 17.13
C THR A 21 9.05 20.65 17.99
N GLU A 22 7.83 20.15 17.77
CA GLU A 22 7.32 18.98 18.51
C GLU A 22 8.17 17.73 18.28
N LEU A 23 8.57 17.50 17.03
CA LEU A 23 9.45 16.38 16.71
C LEU A 23 10.81 16.49 17.41
N ALA A 24 11.41 17.67 17.37
CA ALA A 24 12.70 17.93 18.05
C ALA A 24 12.62 17.66 19.55
N ASP A 25 11.57 18.14 20.21
CA ASP A 25 11.32 17.90 21.63
C ASP A 25 11.19 16.41 21.95
N ARG A 26 10.40 15.67 21.17
CA ARG A 26 10.18 14.21 21.37
C ARG A 26 11.45 13.40 21.21
N VAL A 27 12.30 13.76 20.25
CA VAL A 27 13.58 13.06 20.00
C VAL A 27 14.75 13.64 20.80
N ARG A 28 14.50 14.67 21.64
CA ARG A 28 15.46 15.35 22.50
C ARG A 28 16.65 15.93 21.70
N LEU A 29 16.32 16.66 20.64
CA LEU A 29 17.26 17.44 19.84
C LEU A 29 16.86 18.93 19.86
N SER A 30 17.83 19.79 19.54
CA SER A 30 17.49 21.14 19.09
C SER A 30 16.95 21.12 17.66
N ILE A 31 16.23 22.19 17.29
CA ILE A 31 15.49 22.28 16.01
C ILE A 31 16.41 22.07 14.78
N SER A 32 17.57 22.73 14.75
CA SER A 32 18.45 22.67 13.58
C SER A 32 19.02 21.27 13.28
N PRO A 33 19.57 20.53 14.24
CA PRO A 33 19.96 19.14 14.01
C PRO A 33 18.80 18.23 13.65
N CYS A 34 17.63 18.41 14.27
CA CYS A 34 16.43 17.64 13.94
C CYS A 34 16.03 17.90 12.48
N HIS A 35 15.93 19.14 12.06
CA HIS A 35 15.61 19.51 10.69
C HIS A 35 16.60 18.90 9.67
N ARG A 36 17.91 19.00 9.93
CA ARG A 36 18.92 18.42 9.04
C ARG A 36 18.76 16.91 8.89
N ARG A 37 18.48 16.19 9.98
CA ARG A 37 18.25 14.75 9.96
C ARG A 37 16.95 14.40 9.22
N LEU A 38 15.88 15.10 9.48
CA LEU A 38 14.60 14.91 8.78
C LEU A 38 14.80 15.07 7.26
N ARG A 39 15.45 16.14 6.83
CA ARG A 39 15.76 16.35 5.41
C ARG A 39 16.62 15.25 4.80
N ALA A 40 17.58 14.74 5.54
CA ALA A 40 18.40 13.61 5.08
C ALA A 40 17.55 12.32 4.92
N LEU A 41 16.63 12.04 5.84
CA LEU A 41 15.72 10.90 5.75
C LEU A 41 14.74 11.01 4.58
N GLU A 42 14.22 12.20 4.32
CA GLU A 42 13.38 12.49 3.15
C GLU A 42 14.18 12.31 1.84
N SER A 43 15.36 12.91 1.76
CA SER A 43 16.20 12.89 0.56
C SER A 43 16.74 11.49 0.25
N SER A 44 16.96 10.66 1.26
CA SER A 44 17.43 9.26 1.08
C SER A 44 16.30 8.30 0.67
N GLY A 45 15.04 8.77 0.66
CA GLY A 45 13.88 7.92 0.42
C GLY A 45 13.47 7.02 1.59
N ALA A 46 14.08 7.18 2.78
CA ALA A 46 13.65 6.48 3.99
C ALA A 46 12.23 6.93 4.41
N ILE A 47 11.89 8.20 4.14
CA ILE A 47 10.54 8.72 4.19
C ILE A 47 10.08 8.90 2.73
N THR A 48 9.11 8.11 2.30
CA THR A 48 8.58 8.15 0.94
C THR A 48 7.46 9.16 0.76
N GLY A 49 6.94 9.72 1.85
CA GLY A 49 5.87 10.71 1.83
C GLY A 49 5.03 10.70 3.09
N TYR A 50 4.07 11.62 3.14
CA TYR A 50 3.11 11.78 4.21
C TYR A 50 1.70 11.65 3.63
N ARG A 51 0.86 10.83 4.24
CA ARG A 51 -0.51 10.58 3.78
C ARG A 51 -1.49 10.65 4.95
N ALA A 52 -2.70 11.15 4.68
CA ALA A 52 -3.81 10.95 5.57
C ALA A 52 -4.23 9.47 5.57
N GLN A 53 -4.48 8.90 6.74
CA GLN A 53 -5.15 7.60 6.85
C GLN A 53 -6.65 7.83 6.76
N LEU A 54 -7.30 7.15 5.85
CA LEU A 54 -8.74 7.29 5.61
C LEU A 54 -9.46 6.02 6.08
N ASP A 55 -10.63 6.19 6.67
CA ASP A 55 -11.54 5.09 6.97
C ASP A 55 -12.36 4.78 5.71
N ALA A 56 -12.10 3.63 5.11
CA ALA A 56 -12.78 3.17 3.91
C ALA A 56 -14.29 2.99 4.15
N HIS A 57 -14.70 2.52 5.32
CA HIS A 57 -16.11 2.36 5.66
C HIS A 57 -16.84 3.71 5.74
N ALA A 58 -16.22 4.72 6.34
CA ALA A 58 -16.76 6.07 6.38
C ALA A 58 -16.94 6.68 4.98
N LEU A 59 -16.16 6.21 3.99
CA LEU A 59 -16.26 6.60 2.59
C LEU A 59 -17.20 5.71 1.77
N GLY A 60 -17.87 4.74 2.40
CA GLY A 60 -18.80 3.82 1.73
C GLY A 60 -18.10 2.71 0.93
N LEU A 61 -16.81 2.48 1.14
CA LEU A 61 -16.05 1.39 0.55
C LEU A 61 -16.00 0.21 1.55
N THR A 62 -17.05 -0.60 1.52
CA THR A 62 -17.27 -1.63 2.57
C THR A 62 -17.00 -3.06 2.11
N PHE A 63 -16.71 -3.24 0.82
CA PHE A 63 -16.46 -4.55 0.24
C PHE A 63 -14.99 -4.69 -0.16
N GLU A 64 -14.29 -5.58 0.52
CA GLU A 64 -12.88 -5.84 0.25
C GLU A 64 -12.69 -7.32 -0.15
N ALA A 65 -11.89 -7.54 -1.18
CA ALA A 65 -11.54 -8.88 -1.66
C ALA A 65 -10.03 -9.00 -1.90
N LEU A 66 -9.51 -10.19 -1.66
CA LEU A 66 -8.20 -10.63 -2.13
C LEU A 66 -8.41 -11.42 -3.42
N VAL A 67 -7.74 -11.00 -4.48
CA VAL A 67 -7.82 -11.66 -5.79
C VAL A 67 -6.46 -12.28 -6.09
N PHE A 68 -6.45 -13.59 -6.17
CA PHE A 68 -5.28 -14.38 -6.52
C PHE A 68 -5.27 -14.58 -8.04
N VAL A 69 -4.16 -14.26 -8.67
CA VAL A 69 -4.02 -14.32 -10.13
C VAL A 69 -3.02 -15.39 -10.51
N THR A 70 -3.42 -16.29 -11.39
CA THR A 70 -2.53 -17.22 -12.05
C THR A 70 -2.36 -16.80 -13.51
N MET A 71 -1.12 -16.64 -13.94
CA MET A 71 -0.78 -16.22 -15.30
C MET A 71 -0.72 -17.44 -16.24
N ARG A 72 -1.08 -17.22 -17.50
CA ARG A 72 -0.98 -18.25 -18.56
C ARG A 72 0.46 -18.46 -18.99
N ALA A 73 1.25 -17.39 -19.02
CA ALA A 73 2.65 -17.39 -19.40
C ALA A 73 3.41 -16.37 -18.56
N ALA A 74 4.67 -16.65 -18.28
CA ALA A 74 5.54 -15.82 -17.46
C ALA A 74 6.62 -15.11 -18.29
N ASP A 75 6.36 -14.89 -19.59
CA ASP A 75 7.26 -14.09 -20.42
C ASP A 75 7.21 -12.61 -20.00
N ARG A 76 8.31 -11.92 -20.25
CA ARG A 76 8.52 -10.56 -19.79
C ARG A 76 7.44 -9.59 -20.29
N ASP A 77 7.10 -9.66 -21.56
CA ASP A 77 6.18 -8.71 -22.18
C ASP A 77 4.76 -8.86 -21.62
N THR A 78 4.32 -10.10 -21.41
CA THR A 78 3.02 -10.40 -20.78
C THR A 78 2.98 -9.90 -19.33
N ILE A 79 4.05 -10.10 -18.59
CA ILE A 79 4.16 -9.63 -17.20
C ILE A 79 4.13 -8.11 -17.13
N GLU A 80 4.92 -7.42 -17.92
CA GLU A 80 4.96 -5.96 -17.96
C GLU A 80 3.60 -5.37 -18.35
N ALA A 81 2.94 -5.96 -19.36
CA ALA A 81 1.59 -5.53 -19.76
C ALA A 81 0.56 -5.74 -18.65
N PHE A 82 0.60 -6.87 -17.94
CA PHE A 82 -0.27 -7.12 -16.79
C PHE A 82 -0.03 -6.11 -15.66
N GLU A 83 1.23 -5.89 -15.27
CA GLU A 83 1.58 -4.98 -14.18
C GLU A 83 1.19 -3.53 -14.48
N GLN A 84 1.35 -3.08 -15.71
CA GLN A 84 0.88 -1.76 -16.15
C GLN A 84 -0.65 -1.65 -16.11
N ALA A 85 -1.35 -2.67 -16.59
CA ALA A 85 -2.81 -2.67 -16.62
C ALA A 85 -3.40 -2.70 -15.21
N VAL A 86 -2.88 -3.53 -14.32
CA VAL A 86 -3.38 -3.64 -12.94
C VAL A 86 -3.10 -2.37 -12.13
N ALA A 87 -1.95 -1.72 -12.34
CA ALA A 87 -1.60 -0.48 -11.68
C ALA A 87 -2.50 0.70 -12.08
N ALA A 88 -3.16 0.62 -13.24
CA ALA A 88 -4.10 1.63 -13.71
C ALA A 88 -5.51 1.50 -13.12
N ILE A 89 -5.81 0.42 -12.38
CA ILE A 89 -7.14 0.19 -11.78
C ILE A 89 -7.21 0.84 -10.40
N PRO A 90 -8.00 1.93 -10.19
CA PRO A 90 -8.03 2.66 -8.93
C PRO A 90 -8.53 1.83 -7.73
N HIS A 91 -9.38 0.84 -7.99
CA HIS A 91 -9.93 -0.06 -6.98
C HIS A 91 -8.94 -1.13 -6.48
N VAL A 92 -7.82 -1.30 -7.16
CA VAL A 92 -6.72 -2.17 -6.72
C VAL A 92 -5.81 -1.35 -5.81
N LEU A 93 -5.96 -1.54 -4.50
CA LEU A 93 -5.18 -0.82 -3.49
C LEU A 93 -3.74 -1.33 -3.39
N GLN A 94 -3.53 -2.61 -3.69
CA GLN A 94 -2.24 -3.27 -3.63
C GLN A 94 -2.19 -4.39 -4.66
N ALA A 95 -1.06 -4.49 -5.35
CA ALA A 95 -0.74 -5.59 -6.24
C ALA A 95 0.66 -6.10 -5.89
N GLN A 96 0.79 -7.39 -5.62
CA GLN A 96 2.04 -8.02 -5.24
C GLN A 96 2.32 -9.19 -6.18
N ARG A 97 3.50 -9.18 -6.79
CA ARG A 97 4.02 -10.35 -7.49
C ARG A 97 4.59 -11.32 -6.46
N LEU A 98 4.21 -12.58 -6.57
CA LEU A 98 4.59 -13.63 -5.66
C LEU A 98 5.63 -14.55 -6.31
N PHE A 99 6.45 -15.16 -5.49
CA PHE A 99 7.33 -16.25 -5.91
C PHE A 99 6.67 -17.57 -5.54
N GLY A 100 5.93 -18.17 -6.49
CA GLY A 100 5.17 -19.38 -6.25
C GLY A 100 3.84 -19.39 -7.00
N ASP A 101 2.89 -20.15 -6.50
CA ASP A 101 1.51 -20.23 -6.99
C ASP A 101 0.57 -19.73 -5.87
N PRO A 102 -0.28 -18.74 -6.15
CA PRO A 102 -0.48 -18.00 -7.40
C PRO A 102 0.65 -17.02 -7.75
N ASP A 103 0.60 -16.44 -8.97
CA ASP A 103 1.62 -15.48 -9.42
C ASP A 103 1.47 -14.09 -8.81
N TYR A 104 0.22 -13.64 -8.57
CA TYR A 104 -0.06 -12.33 -7.96
C TYR A 104 -1.15 -12.40 -6.92
N LEU A 105 -1.05 -11.48 -5.96
CA LEU A 105 -2.10 -11.14 -5.00
C LEU A 105 -2.49 -9.68 -5.20
N LEU A 106 -3.79 -9.44 -5.43
CA LEU A 106 -4.38 -8.12 -5.50
C LEU A 106 -5.28 -7.91 -4.28
N ARG A 107 -5.18 -6.74 -3.66
CA ARG A 107 -6.14 -6.27 -2.65
C ARG A 107 -7.06 -5.25 -3.32
N VAL A 108 -8.34 -5.56 -3.35
CA VAL A 108 -9.35 -4.81 -4.10
C VAL A 108 -10.42 -4.30 -3.16
N ILE A 109 -10.86 -3.05 -3.35
CA ILE A 109 -11.92 -2.45 -2.55
C ILE A 109 -13.00 -1.85 -3.45
N THR A 110 -14.27 -2.09 -3.08
CA THR A 110 -15.43 -1.52 -3.75
C THR A 110 -16.50 -1.16 -2.72
N ARG A 111 -17.62 -0.58 -3.16
CA ARG A 111 -18.74 -0.24 -2.28
C ARG A 111 -19.43 -1.49 -1.74
N ASP A 112 -19.69 -2.44 -2.63
CA ASP A 112 -20.52 -3.61 -2.38
C ASP A 112 -20.18 -4.75 -3.35
N LEU A 113 -20.87 -5.86 -3.23
CA LEU A 113 -20.73 -7.01 -4.12
C LEU A 113 -21.07 -6.68 -5.58
N PRO A 114 -22.18 -5.97 -5.91
CA PRO A 114 -22.44 -5.56 -7.30
C PRO A 114 -21.30 -4.70 -7.89
N GLY A 115 -20.73 -3.79 -7.11
CA GLY A 115 -19.57 -3.00 -7.53
C GLY A 115 -18.33 -3.85 -7.79
N PHE A 116 -18.09 -4.88 -6.97
CA PHE A 116 -17.02 -5.83 -7.21
C PHE A 116 -17.27 -6.66 -8.47
N GLN A 117 -18.51 -7.13 -8.69
CA GLN A 117 -18.87 -7.89 -9.87
C GLN A 117 -18.62 -7.07 -11.15
N ALA A 118 -19.05 -5.81 -11.18
CA ALA A 118 -18.79 -4.92 -12.30
C ALA A 118 -17.28 -4.74 -12.55
N LEU A 119 -16.50 -4.48 -11.50
CA LEU A 119 -15.05 -4.36 -11.59
C LEU A 119 -14.40 -5.64 -12.10
N TYR A 120 -14.88 -6.80 -11.63
CA TYR A 120 -14.37 -8.11 -12.06
C TYR A 120 -14.58 -8.30 -13.57
N ASP A 121 -15.81 -8.10 -14.05
CA ASP A 121 -16.17 -8.33 -15.45
C ASP A 121 -15.51 -7.32 -16.39
N GLU A 122 -15.49 -6.06 -16.01
CA GLU A 122 -15.02 -4.96 -16.88
C GLU A 122 -13.49 -4.79 -16.87
N SER A 123 -12.83 -5.11 -15.76
CA SER A 123 -11.42 -4.79 -15.57
C SER A 123 -10.56 -6.01 -15.25
N LEU A 124 -10.89 -6.76 -14.20
CA LEU A 124 -10.01 -7.84 -13.73
C LEU A 124 -9.97 -9.03 -14.69
N ALA A 125 -11.11 -9.45 -15.21
CA ALA A 125 -11.20 -10.56 -16.14
C ALA A 125 -10.58 -10.25 -17.52
N THR A 126 -10.39 -8.97 -17.83
CA THR A 126 -9.79 -8.52 -19.09
C THR A 126 -8.29 -8.24 -19.01
N LEU A 127 -7.67 -8.41 -17.83
CA LEU A 127 -6.24 -8.21 -17.64
C LEU A 127 -5.42 -9.14 -18.56
N PRO A 128 -4.35 -8.63 -19.19
CA PRO A 128 -3.56 -9.42 -20.13
C PRO A 128 -2.86 -10.60 -19.46
N GLY A 129 -2.81 -11.73 -20.17
CA GLY A 129 -2.07 -12.92 -19.76
C GLY A 129 -2.65 -13.70 -18.58
N VAL A 130 -3.82 -13.33 -18.08
CA VAL A 130 -4.47 -14.03 -16.97
C VAL A 130 -5.02 -15.38 -17.44
N GLN A 131 -4.71 -16.44 -16.69
CA GLN A 131 -5.28 -17.77 -16.86
C GLN A 131 -6.46 -17.97 -15.91
N ARG A 132 -6.31 -17.59 -14.64
CA ARG A 132 -7.31 -17.79 -13.59
C ARG A 132 -7.27 -16.67 -12.57
N LEU A 133 -8.46 -16.26 -12.15
CA LEU A 133 -8.69 -15.42 -10.99
C LEU A 133 -9.42 -16.21 -9.91
N SER A 134 -8.97 -16.11 -8.67
CA SER A 134 -9.66 -16.65 -7.50
C SER A 134 -9.85 -15.55 -6.49
N SER A 135 -11.10 -15.22 -6.14
CA SER A 135 -11.43 -14.12 -5.25
C SER A 135 -11.88 -14.66 -3.90
N THR A 136 -11.35 -14.06 -2.84
CA THR A 136 -11.73 -14.36 -1.46
C THR A 136 -12.15 -13.07 -0.76
N LEU A 137 -13.30 -13.07 -0.12
CA LEU A 137 -13.80 -11.93 0.64
C LEU A 137 -13.03 -11.76 1.93
N VAL A 138 -12.67 -10.52 2.25
CA VAL A 138 -12.15 -10.16 3.56
C VAL A 138 -13.32 -9.98 4.52
N MET A 139 -13.47 -10.91 5.47
CA MET A 139 -14.49 -10.80 6.50
C MET A 139 -14.19 -9.68 7.51
N LYS A 140 -12.93 -9.56 7.91
CA LYS A 140 -12.48 -8.61 8.92
C LYS A 140 -10.97 -8.41 8.82
N SER A 141 -10.53 -7.16 8.77
CA SER A 141 -9.13 -6.81 9.01
C SER A 141 -8.85 -6.81 10.51
N VAL A 142 -7.93 -7.64 10.96
CA VAL A 142 -7.52 -7.73 12.37
C VAL A 142 -6.45 -6.69 12.69
N SER A 143 -5.63 -6.37 11.69
CA SER A 143 -4.55 -5.38 11.82
C SER A 143 -4.25 -4.83 10.42
N ASP A 144 -4.24 -3.52 10.30
CA ASP A 144 -3.93 -2.82 9.05
C ASP A 144 -3.03 -1.62 9.32
N ASN A 145 -2.22 -1.24 8.33
CA ASN A 145 -1.37 -0.04 8.37
C ASN A 145 -0.52 0.11 9.64
N ARG A 146 -0.03 -0.99 10.21
CA ARG A 146 0.85 -0.93 11.39
C ARG A 146 2.16 -0.22 11.06
N PRO A 147 2.70 0.58 12.01
CA PRO A 147 4.05 1.10 11.92
C PRO A 147 5.07 -0.01 11.68
N LEU A 148 6.10 0.29 10.89
CA LEU A 148 7.24 -0.62 10.75
C LEU A 148 7.96 -0.80 12.10
N PRO A 149 8.41 -2.01 12.44
CA PRO A 149 9.18 -2.24 13.66
C PRO A 149 10.58 -1.62 13.52
N LEU A 150 10.85 -0.55 14.28
CA LEU A 150 12.09 0.23 14.22
C LEU A 150 12.92 0.07 15.50
#